data_4276b43fab1d2539e2b961888f583928
#
_entry.id   4276b43fab1d2539e2b961888f583928
#
_cell.length_a   1.000
_cell.length_b   1.000
_cell.length_c   1.000
_cell.angle_alpha   90.00
_cell.angle_beta   90.00
_cell.angle_gamma   90.00
#
_symmetry.space_group_name_H-M   'P 1'
#
loop_
_entity.id
_entity.type
_entity.pdbx_description
1 polymer ?
#
loop_
_entity_poly.entity_id
_entity_poly.type
_entity_poly.pdbx_seq_one_letter_code
_entity_poly.pdbx_strand_id
1 'polypeptide(L)'
;MRSTLFGLCLVPACAIAQPYTSYFTGNTTDVVTTPVGGLCLMGGATESDPAMVWFLERASGGDVLVLRASGSNGYNDYMYSDLGVTLNSVETIVCNSASASNDPYVHQRIQKAEAIWFAGGDQWNYVSYWQNTPVDSLIRAAIAQRNIVIGGTSAGMAILGGYRFTAQNGTVTSALALNNPYTPQVTLDGSTFMDAPGMDNVVTDSHFDDPDRRGRLLTFIARSYADNGVPAFGLACNEYVAVCIGDDGIAHVYGDYPNYDEFAWFVQANCDVMLPPETCAPGTPLTWDHNGLAVKACKVPGTQTGMYTFDMNDRKTTNGGLWEDWSAVAGTLVTASGTAPACNVGLAEAARPDWRCIPTADGIRLTGMTAAARIELVNASGQVMPCTIMRTSDGALVHWEHNGLVLVRVMDAGAAAAFRVVR
;
A
#
# COMPACT_ATOMS: atom_id res chain seq x y z
N MET A 1 43.14 50.81 -42.87
CA MET A 1 42.15 50.52 -41.80
C MET A 1 41.36 49.31 -42.24
N ARG A 2 41.60 48.15 -41.58
CA ARG A 2 40.83 46.91 -41.83
C ARG A 2 39.85 46.76 -40.67
N SER A 3 38.55 46.92 -40.93
CA SER A 3 37.50 46.68 -39.94
C SER A 3 37.21 45.19 -39.88
N THR A 4 37.47 44.60 -38.69
CA THR A 4 37.11 43.20 -38.38
C THR A 4 35.70 43.21 -37.82
N LEU A 5 34.72 42.65 -38.57
CA LEU A 5 33.35 42.41 -38.08
C LEU A 5 33.39 41.17 -37.19
N PHE A 6 33.09 41.31 -35.89
CA PHE A 6 32.80 40.21 -35.00
C PHE A 6 31.31 39.82 -35.18
N GLY A 7 31.08 38.66 -35.79
CA GLY A 7 29.76 38.04 -35.83
C GLY A 7 29.39 37.44 -34.50
N LEU A 8 28.39 37.99 -33.84
CA LEU A 8 27.80 37.41 -32.62
C LEU A 8 26.91 36.21 -33.04
N CYS A 9 27.36 34.98 -32.84
CA CYS A 9 26.52 33.78 -32.98
C CYS A 9 25.55 33.72 -31.80
N LEU A 10 24.30 34.11 -32.03
CA LEU A 10 23.18 33.77 -31.12
C LEU A 10 22.89 32.27 -31.23
N VAL A 11 23.30 31.49 -30.22
CA VAL A 11 22.86 30.10 -30.04
C VAL A 11 21.43 30.19 -29.54
N PRO A 12 20.42 29.63 -30.22
CA PRO A 12 19.07 29.57 -29.67
C PRO A 12 19.10 28.71 -28.43
N ALA A 13 18.77 29.30 -27.29
CA ALA A 13 18.47 28.52 -26.07
C ALA A 13 17.16 27.78 -26.34
N CYS A 14 17.22 26.49 -26.61
CA CYS A 14 16.05 25.62 -26.54
C CYS A 14 15.54 25.67 -25.09
N ALA A 15 14.45 26.36 -24.84
CA ALA A 15 13.73 26.24 -23.57
C ALA A 15 13.17 24.81 -23.52
N ILE A 16 13.81 23.94 -22.75
CA ILE A 16 13.26 22.62 -22.44
C ILE A 16 12.05 22.89 -21.54
N ALA A 17 10.86 22.51 -22.00
CA ALA A 17 9.66 22.61 -21.18
C ALA A 17 9.86 21.80 -19.88
N GLN A 18 9.49 22.38 -18.74
CA GLN A 18 9.57 21.68 -17.46
C GLN A 18 8.70 20.41 -17.50
N PRO A 19 9.20 19.27 -17.00
CA PRO A 19 8.47 18.01 -17.02
C PRO A 19 7.33 17.96 -15.98
N TYR A 20 7.19 19.00 -15.17
CA TYR A 20 6.13 19.16 -14.17
C TYR A 20 5.56 20.58 -14.19
N THR A 21 4.41 20.72 -13.54
CA THR A 21 3.82 22.03 -13.19
C THR A 21 3.63 22.09 -11.69
N SER A 22 4.10 23.15 -11.04
CA SER A 22 3.92 23.39 -9.61
C SER A 22 2.89 24.50 -9.37
N TYR A 23 2.02 24.26 -8.39
CA TYR A 23 1.08 25.23 -7.84
C TYR A 23 1.34 25.30 -6.34
N PHE A 24 1.69 26.48 -5.85
CA PHE A 24 2.10 26.69 -4.47
C PHE A 24 1.16 27.65 -3.73
N THR A 25 0.75 27.31 -2.52
CA THR A 25 -0.07 28.12 -1.62
C THR A 25 0.54 28.11 -0.22
N GLY A 26 0.61 29.28 0.44
CA GLY A 26 1.13 29.42 1.79
C GLY A 26 2.53 30.03 1.88
N ASN A 27 3.28 29.67 2.93
CA ASN A 27 4.61 30.20 3.20
C ASN A 27 5.67 29.44 2.42
N THR A 28 6.52 30.17 1.68
CA THR A 28 7.62 29.58 0.89
C THR A 28 8.83 29.16 1.74
N THR A 29 8.90 29.64 2.99
CA THR A 29 9.92 29.20 3.93
C THR A 29 9.55 27.86 4.50
N ASP A 30 10.41 26.88 4.32
CA ASP A 30 10.28 25.52 4.84
C ASP A 30 10.18 25.51 6.38
N VAL A 31 9.32 24.67 6.91
CA VAL A 31 9.20 24.43 8.34
C VAL A 31 9.37 22.94 8.61
N VAL A 32 10.23 22.61 9.55
CA VAL A 32 10.42 21.21 9.96
C VAL A 32 9.56 20.96 11.20
N THR A 33 8.56 20.11 11.04
CA THR A 33 7.72 19.67 12.17
C THR A 33 7.98 18.20 12.49
N THR A 34 7.28 17.67 13.48
CA THR A 34 7.29 16.22 13.76
C THR A 34 5.93 15.65 13.31
N PRO A 35 5.85 15.11 12.10
CA PRO A 35 4.60 14.54 11.62
C PRO A 35 4.23 13.27 12.41
N VAL A 36 2.96 12.96 12.41
CA VAL A 36 2.43 11.71 12.97
C VAL A 36 2.06 10.79 11.81
N GLY A 37 2.68 9.64 11.75
CA GLY A 37 2.44 8.66 10.69
C GLY A 37 0.99 8.24 10.55
N GLY A 38 0.68 7.63 9.44
CA GLY A 38 -0.66 7.11 9.16
C GLY A 38 -0.96 7.05 7.67
N LEU A 39 -2.07 6.42 7.36
CA LEU A 39 -2.53 6.18 5.99
C LEU A 39 -3.98 6.62 5.84
N CYS A 40 -4.29 7.44 4.84
CA CYS A 40 -5.63 7.86 4.49
C CYS A 40 -5.98 7.41 3.07
N LEU A 41 -6.93 6.49 2.94
CA LEU A 41 -7.36 5.87 1.70
C LEU A 41 -8.79 6.29 1.36
N MET A 42 -9.01 6.97 0.21
CA MET A 42 -10.33 7.41 -0.21
C MET A 42 -10.80 6.73 -1.48
N GLY A 43 -12.08 6.37 -1.52
CA GLY A 43 -12.69 5.65 -2.63
C GLY A 43 -12.83 6.45 -3.92
N GLY A 44 -12.84 7.76 -3.84
CA GLY A 44 -13.03 8.63 -5.00
C GLY A 44 -14.34 9.40 -4.97
N ALA A 45 -14.71 10.02 -6.07
CA ALA A 45 -15.72 11.05 -6.24
C ALA A 45 -15.34 12.35 -5.52
N THR A 46 -15.85 12.62 -4.32
CA THR A 46 -15.46 13.78 -3.50
C THR A 46 -14.80 13.28 -2.21
N GLU A 47 -13.85 14.02 -1.72
CA GLU A 47 -13.14 13.72 -0.48
C GLU A 47 -14.07 13.83 0.74
N SER A 48 -13.83 12.98 1.75
CA SER A 48 -14.43 13.11 3.08
C SER A 48 -13.68 14.18 3.88
N ASP A 49 -14.33 15.33 4.15
CA ASP A 49 -13.70 16.43 4.91
C ASP A 49 -13.17 15.98 6.28
N PRO A 50 -13.90 15.19 7.08
CA PRO A 50 -13.36 14.72 8.36
C PRO A 50 -12.12 13.84 8.24
N ALA A 51 -12.07 12.99 7.22
CA ALA A 51 -10.89 12.15 6.96
C ALA A 51 -9.71 12.99 6.44
N MET A 52 -9.99 14.01 5.64
CA MET A 52 -8.95 14.94 5.18
C MET A 52 -8.41 15.78 6.34
N VAL A 53 -9.26 16.26 7.26
CA VAL A 53 -8.82 16.92 8.50
C VAL A 53 -7.91 15.99 9.31
N TRP A 54 -8.31 14.72 9.50
CA TRP A 54 -7.48 13.72 10.17
C TRP A 54 -6.10 13.55 9.49
N PHE A 55 -6.05 13.58 8.17
CA PHE A 55 -4.80 13.49 7.41
C PHE A 55 -3.94 14.76 7.60
N LEU A 56 -4.53 15.95 7.48
CA LEU A 56 -3.81 17.23 7.55
C LEU A 56 -3.26 17.51 8.95
N GLU A 57 -4.01 17.19 10.00
CA GLU A 57 -3.56 17.36 11.41
C GLU A 57 -2.25 16.59 11.68
N ARG A 58 -2.04 15.47 10.99
CA ARG A 58 -0.82 14.65 11.12
C ARG A 58 0.42 15.29 10.50
N ALA A 59 0.27 16.28 9.63
CA ALA A 59 1.39 17.10 9.18
C ALA A 59 1.94 18.01 10.30
N SER A 60 1.22 18.13 11.45
CA SER A 60 1.65 18.93 12.61
C SER A 60 1.96 20.40 12.27
N GLY A 61 1.19 21.00 11.36
CA GLY A 61 1.40 22.35 10.86
C GLY A 61 2.51 22.49 9.82
N GLY A 62 3.00 21.38 9.27
CA GLY A 62 4.05 21.30 8.26
C GLY A 62 3.61 21.59 6.84
N ASP A 63 4.41 21.11 5.90
CA ASP A 63 4.23 21.28 4.47
C ASP A 63 3.53 20.06 3.87
N VAL A 64 2.46 20.29 3.11
CA VAL A 64 1.69 19.24 2.42
C VAL A 64 2.03 19.24 0.93
N LEU A 65 2.40 18.07 0.41
CA LEU A 65 2.69 17.87 -1.00
C LEU A 65 1.61 17.01 -1.65
N VAL A 66 0.94 17.56 -2.66
CA VAL A 66 0.00 16.82 -3.52
C VAL A 66 0.73 16.40 -4.80
N LEU A 67 0.79 15.09 -5.06
CA LEU A 67 1.36 14.54 -6.28
C LEU A 67 0.26 14.01 -7.21
N ARG A 68 0.37 14.35 -8.49
CA ARG A 68 -0.55 13.90 -9.53
C ARG A 68 0.10 13.89 -10.91
N ALA A 69 -0.48 13.10 -11.84
CA ALA A 69 0.01 13.02 -13.23
C ALA A 69 -0.79 13.89 -14.23
N SER A 70 -1.92 14.46 -13.79
CA SER A 70 -2.78 15.31 -14.62
C SER A 70 -3.64 16.20 -13.72
N GLY A 71 -4.31 17.22 -14.29
CA GLY A 71 -5.18 18.14 -13.56
C GLY A 71 -4.47 19.42 -13.12
N SER A 72 -4.92 20.04 -12.02
CA SER A 72 -4.44 21.34 -11.54
C SER A 72 -4.43 21.41 -10.00
N ASN A 73 -4.50 22.60 -9.44
CA ASN A 73 -4.34 22.93 -8.03
C ASN A 73 -5.62 22.82 -7.17
N GLY A 74 -6.59 22.01 -7.55
CA GLY A 74 -7.86 21.93 -6.80
C GLY A 74 -7.74 21.59 -5.32
N TYR A 75 -6.62 20.99 -4.90
CA TYR A 75 -6.36 20.67 -3.49
C TYR A 75 -5.76 21.85 -2.69
N ASN A 76 -5.15 22.85 -3.35
CA ASN A 76 -4.38 23.84 -2.62
C ASN A 76 -5.23 24.64 -1.63
N ASP A 77 -6.26 25.34 -2.10
CA ASP A 77 -7.11 26.15 -1.23
C ASP A 77 -7.97 25.27 -0.33
N TYR A 78 -8.46 24.13 -0.84
CA TYR A 78 -9.22 23.15 -0.07
C TYR A 78 -8.46 22.69 1.18
N MET A 79 -7.19 22.27 1.05
CA MET A 79 -6.37 21.81 2.19
C MET A 79 -5.84 22.98 3.03
N TYR A 80 -5.45 24.10 2.40
CA TYR A 80 -4.77 25.18 3.08
C TYR A 80 -5.71 26.07 3.90
N SER A 81 -6.93 26.33 3.39
CA SER A 81 -7.86 27.31 3.99
C SER A 81 -9.23 26.75 4.35
N ASP A 82 -9.83 25.89 3.50
CA ASP A 82 -11.26 25.59 3.59
C ASP A 82 -11.57 24.61 4.72
N LEU A 83 -10.64 23.69 5.03
CA LEU A 83 -10.77 22.69 6.10
C LEU A 83 -10.38 23.20 7.49
N GLY A 84 -9.83 24.41 7.60
CA GLY A 84 -9.52 25.05 8.89
C GLY A 84 -8.36 24.45 9.67
N VAL A 85 -7.55 23.56 9.06
CA VAL A 85 -6.32 23.05 9.67
C VAL A 85 -5.17 24.00 9.36
N THR A 86 -4.39 24.36 10.39
CA THR A 86 -3.23 25.25 10.20
C THR A 86 -2.08 24.47 9.57
N LEU A 87 -1.63 24.93 8.39
CA LEU A 87 -0.50 24.35 7.64
C LEU A 87 0.49 25.47 7.28
N ASN A 88 1.76 25.12 7.10
CA ASN A 88 2.78 26.04 6.57
C ASN A 88 2.55 26.32 5.08
N SER A 89 2.39 25.25 4.29
CA SER A 89 2.10 25.36 2.87
C SER A 89 1.38 24.12 2.33
N VAL A 90 0.75 24.30 1.17
CA VAL A 90 0.26 23.20 0.33
C VAL A 90 0.79 23.43 -1.09
N GLU A 91 1.45 22.43 -1.64
CA GLU A 91 1.92 22.47 -3.02
C GLU A 91 1.40 21.29 -3.82
N THR A 92 0.78 21.56 -4.96
CA THR A 92 0.45 20.53 -5.96
C THR A 92 1.52 20.49 -7.03
N ILE A 93 2.14 19.34 -7.23
CA ILE A 93 3.04 19.05 -8.36
C ILE A 93 2.33 18.10 -9.33
N VAL A 94 2.11 18.58 -10.55
CA VAL A 94 1.60 17.79 -11.67
C VAL A 94 2.78 17.26 -12.45
N CYS A 95 3.06 15.97 -12.36
CA CYS A 95 4.11 15.30 -13.14
C CYS A 95 3.58 15.04 -14.56
N ASN A 96 3.94 15.87 -15.52
CA ASN A 96 3.43 15.79 -16.90
C ASN A 96 4.02 14.60 -17.69
N SER A 97 5.07 13.98 -17.17
CA SER A 97 5.75 12.85 -17.78
C SER A 97 6.65 12.12 -16.77
N ALA A 98 7.12 10.93 -17.13
CA ALA A 98 8.07 10.17 -16.32
C ALA A 98 9.41 10.92 -16.05
N SER A 99 9.78 11.89 -16.89
CA SER A 99 11.01 12.67 -16.68
C SER A 99 10.94 13.58 -15.44
N ALA A 100 9.74 13.93 -14.95
CA ALA A 100 9.55 14.66 -13.70
C ALA A 100 10.15 13.90 -12.49
N SER A 101 10.21 12.58 -12.56
CA SER A 101 10.78 11.73 -11.50
C SER A 101 12.27 11.92 -11.26
N ASN A 102 12.97 12.57 -12.18
CA ASN A 102 14.39 12.87 -12.05
C ASN A 102 14.66 14.36 -11.79
N ASP A 103 13.61 15.16 -11.60
CA ASP A 103 13.76 16.60 -11.42
C ASP A 103 14.17 16.93 -9.96
N PRO A 104 15.26 17.68 -9.74
CA PRO A 104 15.74 18.03 -8.40
C PRO A 104 14.73 18.81 -7.56
N TYR A 105 13.86 19.61 -8.18
CA TYR A 105 12.82 20.34 -7.46
C TYR A 105 11.78 19.40 -6.89
N VAL A 106 11.31 18.44 -7.68
CA VAL A 106 10.36 17.41 -7.22
C VAL A 106 10.96 16.62 -6.05
N HIS A 107 12.25 16.23 -6.17
CA HIS A 107 12.96 15.52 -5.09
C HIS A 107 13.02 16.36 -3.80
N GLN A 108 13.36 17.65 -3.91
CA GLN A 108 13.43 18.54 -2.76
C GLN A 108 12.06 18.68 -2.07
N ARG A 109 10.97 18.78 -2.84
CA ARG A 109 9.63 18.94 -2.27
C ARG A 109 9.19 17.67 -1.53
N ILE A 110 9.48 16.47 -2.05
CA ILE A 110 9.23 15.20 -1.35
C ILE A 110 10.04 15.10 -0.05
N GLN A 111 11.31 15.52 -0.09
CA GLN A 111 12.19 15.47 1.09
C GLN A 111 11.74 16.40 2.22
N LYS A 112 10.98 17.45 1.92
CA LYS A 112 10.55 18.47 2.87
C LYS A 112 9.13 18.27 3.38
N ALA A 113 8.28 17.59 2.62
CA ALA A 113 6.87 17.42 2.97
C ALA A 113 6.66 16.58 4.24
N GLU A 114 5.83 17.02 5.14
CA GLU A 114 5.36 16.28 6.32
C GLU A 114 4.13 15.42 6.00
N ALA A 115 3.42 15.72 4.92
CA ALA A 115 2.31 14.92 4.42
C ALA A 115 2.37 14.83 2.89
N ILE A 116 2.07 13.64 2.34
CA ILE A 116 2.01 13.44 0.88
C ILE A 116 0.63 12.87 0.51
N TRP A 117 -0.05 13.56 -0.41
CA TRP A 117 -1.35 13.18 -0.95
C TRP A 117 -1.24 12.80 -2.43
N PHE A 118 -1.77 11.64 -2.79
CA PHE A 118 -1.87 11.20 -4.19
C PHE A 118 -3.28 11.45 -4.70
N ALA A 119 -3.42 12.38 -5.65
CA ALA A 119 -4.72 12.72 -6.23
C ALA A 119 -5.29 11.59 -7.09
N GLY A 120 -6.57 11.71 -7.43
CA GLY A 120 -7.21 10.86 -8.44
C GLY A 120 -6.63 11.07 -9.84
N GLY A 121 -6.90 10.14 -10.74
CA GLY A 121 -6.42 10.18 -12.13
C GLY A 121 -6.31 8.79 -12.74
N ASP A 122 -5.25 8.55 -13.49
CA ASP A 122 -4.90 7.25 -14.05
C ASP A 122 -3.74 6.65 -13.25
N GLN A 123 -4.00 5.55 -12.51
CA GLN A 123 -2.99 4.90 -11.69
C GLN A 123 -1.81 4.33 -12.51
N TRP A 124 -2.02 3.99 -13.77
CA TRP A 124 -0.92 3.54 -14.62
C TRP A 124 0.12 4.63 -14.88
N ASN A 125 -0.33 5.90 -14.99
CA ASN A 125 0.61 7.01 -15.07
C ASN A 125 1.48 7.09 -13.81
N TYR A 126 0.91 6.89 -12.62
CA TYR A 126 1.66 6.90 -11.37
C TYR A 126 2.67 5.77 -11.31
N VAL A 127 2.25 4.53 -11.61
CA VAL A 127 3.14 3.37 -11.64
C VAL A 127 4.25 3.57 -12.68
N SER A 128 3.90 3.90 -13.93
CA SER A 128 4.86 4.03 -15.04
C SER A 128 5.81 5.21 -14.90
N TYR A 129 5.41 6.29 -14.20
CA TYR A 129 6.26 7.47 -14.02
C TYR A 129 7.17 7.37 -12.79
N TRP A 130 6.71 6.71 -11.71
CA TRP A 130 7.38 6.81 -10.41
C TRP A 130 8.02 5.52 -9.93
N GLN A 131 7.51 4.34 -10.30
CA GLN A 131 8.05 3.07 -9.83
C GLN A 131 9.52 2.88 -10.25
N ASN A 132 10.35 2.43 -9.32
CA ASN A 132 11.80 2.27 -9.50
C ASN A 132 12.55 3.56 -9.88
N THR A 133 12.03 4.72 -9.48
CA THR A 133 12.63 6.04 -9.70
C THR A 133 13.04 6.69 -8.39
N PRO A 134 13.77 7.84 -8.43
CA PRO A 134 14.05 8.61 -7.23
C PRO A 134 12.80 9.07 -6.47
N VAL A 135 11.68 9.37 -7.15
CA VAL A 135 10.41 9.74 -6.49
C VAL A 135 9.94 8.62 -5.56
N ASP A 136 9.84 7.38 -6.05
CA ASP A 136 9.48 6.22 -5.22
C ASP A 136 10.44 6.05 -4.04
N SER A 137 11.75 6.08 -4.30
CA SER A 137 12.76 5.90 -3.26
C SER A 137 12.71 6.99 -2.18
N LEU A 138 12.45 8.25 -2.55
CA LEU A 138 12.35 9.37 -1.64
C LEU A 138 11.07 9.32 -0.80
N ILE A 139 9.94 8.93 -1.39
CA ILE A 139 8.68 8.76 -0.66
C ILE A 139 8.83 7.64 0.38
N ARG A 140 9.37 6.48 0.00
CA ARG A 140 9.65 5.38 0.94
C ARG A 140 10.59 5.80 2.06
N ALA A 141 11.64 6.58 1.74
CA ALA A 141 12.55 7.12 2.74
C ALA A 141 11.84 8.11 3.69
N ALA A 142 10.96 8.96 3.18
CA ALA A 142 10.19 9.90 3.99
C ALA A 142 9.25 9.17 4.96
N ILE A 143 8.56 8.13 4.51
CA ILE A 143 7.72 7.26 5.35
C ILE A 143 8.58 6.61 6.46
N ALA A 144 9.66 5.92 6.08
CA ALA A 144 10.44 5.12 7.01
C ALA A 144 11.27 5.93 8.01
N GLN A 145 11.75 7.13 7.63
CA GLN A 145 12.70 7.90 8.42
C GLN A 145 12.08 9.08 9.15
N ARG A 146 11.01 9.67 8.59
CA ARG A 146 10.36 10.85 9.15
C ARG A 146 8.94 10.59 9.64
N ASN A 147 8.43 9.38 9.45
CA ASN A 147 7.08 8.97 9.83
C ASN A 147 6.00 9.93 9.31
N ILE A 148 6.11 10.34 8.04
CA ILE A 148 5.14 11.23 7.41
C ILE A 148 3.80 10.51 7.22
N VAL A 149 2.70 11.28 7.21
CA VAL A 149 1.40 10.75 6.82
C VAL A 149 1.30 10.71 5.29
N ILE A 150 0.76 9.62 4.75
CA ILE A 150 0.47 9.51 3.33
C ILE A 150 -1.00 9.18 3.09
N GLY A 151 -1.51 9.55 1.94
CA GLY A 151 -2.87 9.21 1.56
C GLY A 151 -3.13 9.42 0.09
N GLY A 152 -4.30 8.98 -0.36
CA GLY A 152 -4.70 9.19 -1.75
C GLY A 152 -6.13 8.78 -2.02
N THR A 153 -6.68 9.34 -3.09
CA THR A 153 -8.04 9.08 -3.55
C THR A 153 -8.06 8.40 -4.90
N SER A 154 -9.02 7.49 -5.14
CA SER A 154 -9.21 6.85 -6.44
C SER A 154 -7.92 6.17 -6.96
N ALA A 155 -7.31 6.66 -8.04
CA ALA A 155 -6.02 6.20 -8.53
C ALA A 155 -4.89 6.34 -7.48
N GLY A 156 -4.92 7.40 -6.66
CA GLY A 156 -3.99 7.59 -5.56
C GLY A 156 -4.15 6.54 -4.45
N MET A 157 -5.37 6.11 -4.15
CA MET A 157 -5.62 4.97 -3.27
C MET A 157 -5.12 3.66 -3.90
N ALA A 158 -5.36 3.47 -5.20
CA ALA A 158 -5.02 2.24 -5.91
C ALA A 158 -3.51 1.93 -5.92
N ILE A 159 -2.65 2.96 -5.88
CA ILE A 159 -1.19 2.78 -5.88
C ILE A 159 -0.59 2.50 -4.50
N LEU A 160 -1.36 2.68 -3.42
CA LEU A 160 -0.88 2.50 -2.05
C LEU A 160 -0.99 1.06 -1.53
N GLY A 161 -1.62 0.17 -2.27
CA GLY A 161 -1.60 -1.26 -1.98
C GLY A 161 -0.24 -1.89 -2.30
N GLY A 162 0.25 -2.77 -1.44
CA GLY A 162 1.48 -3.54 -1.69
C GLY A 162 1.32 -4.57 -2.80
N TYR A 163 0.10 -5.04 -3.05
CA TYR A 163 -0.30 -5.80 -4.23
C TYR A 163 -1.39 -5.02 -4.96
N ARG A 164 -1.12 -4.48 -6.13
CA ARG A 164 -1.96 -3.45 -6.74
C ARG A 164 -2.46 -3.81 -8.12
N PHE A 165 -3.67 -3.36 -8.40
CA PHE A 165 -4.22 -3.32 -9.75
C PHE A 165 -3.71 -2.08 -10.47
N THR A 166 -2.83 -2.26 -11.46
CA THR A 166 -2.15 -1.15 -12.15
C THR A 166 -2.98 -0.46 -13.21
N ALA A 167 -4.04 -1.11 -13.70
CA ALA A 167 -4.84 -0.68 -14.86
C ALA A 167 -4.02 -0.38 -16.12
N GLN A 168 -2.84 -0.99 -16.28
CA GLN A 168 -1.96 -0.80 -17.45
C GLN A 168 -2.68 -0.99 -18.78
N ASN A 169 -3.63 -1.91 -18.85
CA ASN A 169 -4.43 -2.20 -20.03
C ASN A 169 -5.87 -1.68 -19.90
N GLY A 170 -6.06 -0.60 -19.12
CA GLY A 170 -7.36 -0.02 -18.81
C GLY A 170 -8.05 -0.72 -17.63
N THR A 171 -9.26 -0.23 -17.31
CA THR A 171 -10.05 -0.79 -16.22
C THR A 171 -10.66 -2.14 -16.60
N VAL A 172 -11.03 -2.93 -15.59
CA VAL A 172 -11.74 -4.20 -15.75
C VAL A 172 -13.05 -4.18 -14.96
N THR A 173 -14.13 -4.70 -15.55
CA THR A 173 -15.41 -4.90 -14.85
C THR A 173 -15.41 -6.21 -14.06
N SER A 174 -16.26 -6.30 -13.02
CA SER A 174 -16.45 -7.54 -12.26
C SER A 174 -16.80 -8.73 -13.15
N ALA A 175 -17.72 -8.54 -14.10
CA ALA A 175 -18.13 -9.60 -15.01
C ALA A 175 -16.97 -10.10 -15.90
N LEU A 176 -16.15 -9.20 -16.44
CA LEU A 176 -15.01 -9.58 -17.28
C LEU A 176 -13.92 -10.31 -16.46
N ALA A 177 -13.64 -9.82 -15.27
CA ALA A 177 -12.63 -10.40 -14.38
C ALA A 177 -13.07 -11.81 -13.91
N LEU A 178 -14.31 -11.98 -13.49
CA LEU A 178 -14.84 -13.26 -13.05
C LEU A 178 -14.93 -14.29 -14.20
N ASN A 179 -15.27 -13.87 -15.42
CA ASN A 179 -15.35 -14.78 -16.56
C ASN A 179 -13.98 -15.20 -17.11
N ASN A 180 -12.95 -14.38 -16.91
CA ASN A 180 -11.57 -14.73 -17.25
C ASN A 180 -10.61 -14.00 -16.31
N PRO A 181 -10.19 -14.63 -15.20
CA PRO A 181 -9.25 -14.03 -14.25
C PRO A 181 -7.90 -13.58 -14.88
N TYR A 182 -7.56 -14.13 -16.05
CA TYR A 182 -6.35 -13.79 -16.81
C TYR A 182 -6.64 -12.94 -18.05
N THR A 183 -7.81 -12.25 -18.08
CA THR A 183 -8.02 -11.25 -19.14
C THR A 183 -6.91 -10.19 -19.11
N PRO A 184 -6.45 -9.69 -20.28
CA PRO A 184 -5.35 -8.71 -20.33
C PRO A 184 -5.57 -7.45 -19.49
N GLN A 185 -6.81 -7.11 -19.16
CA GLN A 185 -7.14 -5.97 -18.31
C GLN A 185 -6.87 -6.23 -16.81
N VAL A 186 -6.80 -7.48 -16.36
CA VAL A 186 -6.42 -7.80 -14.97
C VAL A 186 -4.89 -7.73 -14.85
N THR A 187 -4.39 -6.52 -14.64
CA THR A 187 -2.95 -6.23 -14.50
C THR A 187 -2.61 -6.02 -13.03
N LEU A 188 -2.00 -7.03 -12.42
CA LEU A 188 -1.64 -7.06 -11.01
C LEU A 188 -0.12 -7.01 -10.83
N ASP A 189 0.35 -6.23 -9.88
CA ASP A 189 1.77 -6.05 -9.59
C ASP A 189 2.01 -6.06 -8.07
N GLY A 190 2.89 -6.94 -7.61
CA GLY A 190 3.35 -7.05 -6.23
C GLY A 190 4.79 -6.59 -6.02
N SER A 191 5.41 -5.94 -7.02
CA SER A 191 6.76 -5.40 -6.85
C SER A 191 6.76 -4.18 -5.92
N THR A 192 7.92 -3.90 -5.32
CA THR A 192 8.08 -2.78 -4.38
C THR A 192 7.70 -1.45 -5.00
N PHE A 193 6.79 -0.72 -4.34
CA PHE A 193 6.36 0.64 -4.72
C PHE A 193 5.67 1.31 -3.54
N MET A 194 6.03 2.55 -3.21
CA MET A 194 5.53 3.39 -2.11
C MET A 194 5.72 2.82 -0.69
N ASP A 195 5.64 1.51 -0.47
CA ASP A 195 5.77 0.83 0.83
C ASP A 195 4.91 1.48 1.94
N ALA A 196 3.62 1.70 1.62
CA ALA A 196 2.69 2.29 2.58
C ALA A 196 2.56 1.41 3.84
N PRO A 197 2.54 2.00 5.05
CA PRO A 197 2.53 1.24 6.29
C PRO A 197 1.34 0.28 6.40
N GLY A 198 1.60 -0.98 6.74
CA GLY A 198 0.56 -1.99 6.93
C GLY A 198 -0.09 -2.51 5.65
N MET A 199 0.40 -2.08 4.48
CA MET A 199 -0.20 -2.44 3.18
C MET A 199 0.50 -3.61 2.48
N ASP A 200 1.44 -4.26 3.12
CA ASP A 200 2.08 -5.47 2.57
C ASP A 200 1.04 -6.52 2.20
N ASN A 201 1.09 -7.00 0.96
CA ASN A 201 0.13 -7.95 0.39
C ASN A 201 -1.35 -7.52 0.55
N VAL A 202 -1.62 -6.22 0.54
CA VAL A 202 -2.97 -5.65 0.48
C VAL A 202 -3.23 -5.14 -0.93
N VAL A 203 -4.35 -5.54 -1.53
CA VAL A 203 -4.85 -4.94 -2.77
C VAL A 203 -5.96 -3.94 -2.44
N THR A 204 -5.77 -2.70 -2.89
CA THR A 204 -6.79 -1.65 -2.71
C THR A 204 -7.70 -1.55 -3.94
N ASP A 205 -8.98 -1.26 -3.72
CA ASP A 205 -9.94 -0.95 -4.77
C ASP A 205 -10.80 0.27 -4.41
N SER A 206 -10.99 1.15 -5.36
CA SER A 206 -11.71 2.43 -5.22
C SER A 206 -12.98 2.45 -6.06
N HIS A 207 -13.90 3.44 -5.86
CA HIS A 207 -15.19 3.49 -6.55
C HIS A 207 -15.90 2.12 -6.49
N PHE A 208 -15.98 1.55 -5.30
CA PHE A 208 -16.26 0.12 -5.16
C PHE A 208 -17.72 -0.24 -5.43
N ASP A 209 -18.61 0.71 -5.30
CA ASP A 209 -20.06 0.58 -5.48
C ASP A 209 -20.52 1.00 -6.88
N ASP A 210 -19.83 1.90 -7.57
CA ASP A 210 -20.27 2.42 -8.88
C ASP A 210 -19.14 2.34 -9.94
N PRO A 211 -19.22 1.34 -10.83
CA PRO A 211 -20.08 0.15 -10.81
C PRO A 211 -19.64 -0.86 -9.75
N ASP A 212 -20.49 -1.84 -9.41
CA ASP A 212 -20.15 -2.91 -8.45
C ASP A 212 -18.83 -3.61 -8.81
N ARG A 213 -17.81 -3.45 -7.94
CA ARG A 213 -16.46 -3.97 -8.13
C ARG A 213 -16.11 -5.19 -7.26
N ARG A 214 -17.09 -5.74 -6.51
CA ARG A 214 -16.87 -6.90 -5.64
C ARG A 214 -16.28 -8.10 -6.40
N GLY A 215 -16.81 -8.39 -7.59
CA GLY A 215 -16.33 -9.51 -8.40
C GLY A 215 -14.90 -9.34 -8.91
N ARG A 216 -14.47 -8.10 -9.27
CA ARG A 216 -13.09 -7.87 -9.67
C ARG A 216 -12.12 -7.97 -8.50
N LEU A 217 -12.47 -7.45 -7.32
CA LEU A 217 -11.65 -7.57 -6.12
C LEU A 217 -11.50 -9.04 -5.71
N LEU A 218 -12.60 -9.82 -5.72
CA LEU A 218 -12.55 -11.26 -5.51
C LEU A 218 -11.58 -11.94 -6.49
N THR A 219 -11.63 -11.55 -7.76
CA THR A 219 -10.71 -12.06 -8.78
C THR A 219 -9.25 -11.67 -8.49
N PHE A 220 -8.97 -10.45 -8.03
CA PHE A 220 -7.61 -10.02 -7.70
C PHE A 220 -7.03 -10.85 -6.54
N ILE A 221 -7.83 -11.12 -5.51
CA ILE A 221 -7.44 -11.98 -4.38
C ILE A 221 -7.24 -13.43 -4.85
N ALA A 222 -8.14 -13.96 -5.68
CA ALA A 222 -8.01 -15.30 -6.26
C ALA A 222 -6.73 -15.45 -7.09
N ARG A 223 -6.40 -14.44 -7.92
CA ARG A 223 -5.18 -14.38 -8.72
C ARG A 223 -3.93 -14.34 -7.84
N SER A 224 -3.91 -13.50 -6.79
CA SER A 224 -2.75 -13.48 -5.88
C SER A 224 -2.50 -14.84 -5.25
N TYR A 225 -3.57 -15.55 -4.88
CA TYR A 225 -3.47 -16.89 -4.30
C TYR A 225 -2.99 -17.92 -5.34
N ALA A 226 -3.56 -17.91 -6.54
CA ALA A 226 -3.19 -18.85 -7.60
C ALA A 226 -1.75 -18.64 -8.10
N ASP A 227 -1.33 -17.38 -8.25
CA ASP A 227 -0.04 -17.03 -8.84
C ASP A 227 1.10 -17.08 -7.83
N ASN A 228 0.86 -16.72 -6.56
CA ASN A 228 1.90 -16.53 -5.54
C ASN A 228 1.80 -17.53 -4.38
N GLY A 229 0.73 -18.32 -4.29
CA GLY A 229 0.49 -19.24 -3.18
C GLY A 229 0.03 -18.56 -1.88
N VAL A 230 -0.14 -17.24 -1.88
CA VAL A 230 -0.58 -16.42 -0.73
C VAL A 230 -1.67 -15.46 -1.21
N PRO A 231 -2.88 -15.53 -0.63
CA PRO A 231 -3.94 -14.61 -0.99
C PRO A 231 -3.64 -13.20 -0.48
N ALA A 232 -3.85 -12.19 -1.34
CA ALA A 232 -3.82 -10.81 -0.89
C ALA A 232 -5.03 -10.52 0.02
N PHE A 233 -4.88 -9.51 0.88
CA PHE A 233 -5.99 -8.92 1.62
C PHE A 233 -6.58 -7.78 0.80
N GLY A 234 -7.89 -7.71 0.64
CA GLY A 234 -8.58 -6.65 -0.07
C GLY A 234 -9.03 -5.54 0.87
N LEU A 235 -8.72 -4.29 0.54
CA LEU A 235 -9.28 -3.10 1.18
C LEU A 235 -9.91 -2.23 0.11
N ALA A 236 -11.22 -2.03 0.17
CA ALA A 236 -11.93 -1.25 -0.82
C ALA A 236 -12.83 -0.19 -0.19
N CYS A 237 -12.99 0.94 -0.89
CA CYS A 237 -13.85 2.02 -0.45
C CYS A 237 -14.88 2.33 -1.54
N ASN A 238 -16.15 2.47 -1.11
CA ASN A 238 -17.19 3.09 -1.92
C ASN A 238 -16.80 4.54 -2.25
N GLU A 239 -17.47 5.15 -3.22
CA GLU A 239 -17.35 6.60 -3.43
C GLU A 239 -17.70 7.35 -2.14
N TYR A 240 -17.10 8.51 -1.90
CA TYR A 240 -17.25 9.37 -0.72
C TYR A 240 -16.76 8.77 0.62
N VAL A 241 -16.22 7.54 0.60
CA VAL A 241 -15.74 6.85 1.80
C VAL A 241 -14.22 6.95 1.92
N ALA A 242 -13.77 7.14 3.15
CA ALA A 242 -12.36 7.10 3.50
C ALA A 242 -12.08 6.10 4.62
N VAL A 243 -10.89 5.51 4.57
CA VAL A 243 -10.32 4.67 5.64
C VAL A 243 -9.04 5.34 6.13
N CYS A 244 -9.02 5.69 7.41
CA CYS A 244 -7.85 6.27 8.08
C CYS A 244 -7.26 5.27 9.05
N ILE A 245 -5.97 4.94 8.89
CA ILE A 245 -5.26 3.95 9.69
C ILE A 245 -4.09 4.66 10.39
N GLY A 246 -4.08 4.66 11.72
CA GLY A 246 -2.98 5.16 12.52
C GLY A 246 -1.91 4.09 12.81
N ASP A 247 -0.91 4.45 13.63
CA ASP A 247 0.17 3.55 14.05
C ASP A 247 -0.32 2.35 14.88
N ASP A 248 -1.54 2.43 15.44
CA ASP A 248 -2.19 1.34 16.17
C ASP A 248 -2.74 0.24 15.25
N GLY A 249 -2.80 0.49 13.95
CA GLY A 249 -3.35 -0.43 12.96
C GLY A 249 -4.87 -0.50 12.96
N ILE A 250 -5.58 0.42 13.64
CA ILE A 250 -7.03 0.49 13.62
C ILE A 250 -7.49 1.36 12.44
N ALA A 251 -8.29 0.78 11.57
CA ALA A 251 -8.90 1.44 10.44
C ALA A 251 -10.21 2.11 10.87
N HIS A 252 -10.25 3.44 10.89
CA HIS A 252 -11.44 4.25 11.11
C HIS A 252 -12.11 4.55 9.76
N VAL A 253 -13.42 4.29 9.63
CA VAL A 253 -14.15 4.48 8.39
C VAL A 253 -14.99 5.75 8.44
N TYR A 254 -14.67 6.66 7.53
CA TYR A 254 -15.33 7.96 7.38
C TYR A 254 -16.28 7.96 6.18
N GLY A 255 -17.42 8.65 6.32
CA GLY A 255 -18.46 8.77 5.30
C GLY A 255 -19.70 9.43 5.92
N ASP A 256 -20.84 9.31 5.28
CA ASP A 256 -22.12 9.92 5.71
C ASP A 256 -23.24 8.88 5.98
N TYR A 257 -22.87 7.68 6.40
CA TYR A 257 -23.84 6.69 6.86
C TYR A 257 -24.51 7.18 8.18
N PRO A 258 -25.82 7.04 8.39
CA PRO A 258 -26.77 6.27 7.58
C PRO A 258 -27.53 7.09 6.51
N ASN A 259 -27.13 8.34 6.21
CA ASN A 259 -27.80 9.13 5.19
C ASN A 259 -27.59 8.52 3.78
N TYR A 260 -26.43 7.91 3.55
CA TYR A 260 -26.06 7.21 2.35
C TYR A 260 -25.49 5.83 2.65
N ASP A 261 -25.55 4.90 1.68
CA ASP A 261 -24.97 3.56 1.79
C ASP A 261 -23.45 3.58 1.53
N GLU A 262 -22.72 4.26 2.39
CA GLU A 262 -21.30 4.48 2.29
C GLU A 262 -20.51 3.51 3.17
N PHE A 263 -19.72 2.65 2.54
CA PHE A 263 -19.02 1.55 3.22
C PHE A 263 -17.58 1.40 2.75
N ALA A 264 -16.72 1.00 3.69
CA ALA A 264 -15.45 0.34 3.36
C ALA A 264 -15.60 -1.19 3.48
N TRP A 265 -14.77 -1.90 2.71
CA TRP A 265 -14.78 -3.35 2.63
C TRP A 265 -13.41 -3.92 2.94
N PHE A 266 -13.36 -4.88 3.83
CA PHE A 266 -12.17 -5.61 4.25
C PHE A 266 -12.37 -7.07 3.88
N VAL A 267 -11.62 -7.56 2.88
CA VAL A 267 -11.91 -8.82 2.19
C VAL A 267 -10.70 -9.75 2.26
N GLN A 268 -10.91 -11.00 2.65
CA GLN A 268 -9.83 -11.96 2.81
C GLN A 268 -10.26 -13.37 2.43
N ALA A 269 -9.32 -14.18 1.94
CA ALA A 269 -9.55 -15.61 1.86
C ALA A 269 -9.96 -16.14 3.25
N ASN A 270 -10.93 -17.03 3.28
CA ASN A 270 -11.41 -17.57 4.55
C ASN A 270 -10.34 -18.43 5.22
N CYS A 271 -9.76 -17.91 6.30
CA CYS A 271 -8.71 -18.61 7.06
C CYS A 271 -9.17 -19.91 7.74
N ASP A 272 -10.48 -20.09 7.91
CA ASP A 272 -11.03 -21.35 8.45
C ASP A 272 -11.01 -22.47 7.40
N VAL A 273 -10.93 -22.13 6.11
CA VAL A 273 -10.88 -23.04 4.97
C VAL A 273 -9.48 -23.13 4.39
N MET A 274 -8.81 -22.01 4.16
CA MET A 274 -7.44 -21.87 3.63
C MET A 274 -7.14 -22.68 2.37
N LEU A 275 -8.10 -22.72 1.44
CA LEU A 275 -7.96 -23.41 0.16
C LEU A 275 -7.93 -22.42 -1.00
N PRO A 276 -7.06 -22.65 -2.01
CA PRO A 276 -7.02 -21.84 -3.21
C PRO A 276 -8.29 -22.03 -4.04
N PRO A 277 -8.53 -21.16 -5.04
CA PRO A 277 -9.62 -21.36 -5.99
C PRO A 277 -9.60 -22.75 -6.63
N GLU A 278 -10.75 -23.39 -6.77
CA GLU A 278 -10.92 -24.66 -7.49
C GLU A 278 -10.57 -24.48 -8.98
N THR A 279 -10.86 -23.31 -9.54
CA THR A 279 -10.50 -22.94 -10.91
C THR A 279 -10.14 -21.46 -10.99
N CYS A 280 -8.87 -21.17 -11.27
CA CYS A 280 -8.38 -19.84 -11.62
C CYS A 280 -7.33 -20.01 -12.74
N ALA A 281 -7.77 -20.00 -13.99
CA ALA A 281 -6.94 -20.28 -15.15
C ALA A 281 -7.29 -19.39 -16.35
N PRO A 282 -6.35 -19.16 -17.29
CA PRO A 282 -6.59 -18.36 -18.49
C PRO A 282 -7.79 -18.87 -19.32
N GLY A 283 -8.68 -17.96 -19.69
CA GLY A 283 -9.84 -18.26 -20.52
C GLY A 283 -10.94 -19.12 -19.88
N THR A 284 -10.86 -19.31 -18.56
CA THR A 284 -11.84 -20.13 -17.81
C THR A 284 -12.49 -19.26 -16.73
N PRO A 285 -13.84 -19.33 -16.57
CA PRO A 285 -14.52 -18.62 -15.50
C PRO A 285 -14.01 -19.03 -14.11
N LEU A 286 -13.85 -18.05 -13.23
CA LEU A 286 -13.42 -18.27 -11.85
C LEU A 286 -14.41 -19.16 -11.10
N THR A 287 -13.90 -20.20 -10.44
CA THR A 287 -14.61 -20.91 -9.40
C THR A 287 -13.76 -20.92 -8.13
N TRP A 288 -14.28 -20.28 -7.10
CA TRP A 288 -13.74 -20.25 -5.75
C TRP A 288 -14.91 -20.28 -4.78
N ASP A 289 -15.38 -21.48 -4.51
CA ASP A 289 -16.65 -21.66 -3.81
C ASP A 289 -16.50 -22.29 -2.41
N HIS A 290 -15.85 -23.43 -2.31
CA HIS A 290 -15.72 -24.17 -1.05
C HIS A 290 -17.03 -24.22 -0.25
N ASN A 291 -18.13 -24.53 -0.92
CA ASN A 291 -19.50 -24.55 -0.36
C ASN A 291 -19.97 -23.17 0.13
N GLY A 292 -19.65 -22.10 -0.59
CA GLY A 292 -20.02 -20.74 -0.25
C GLY A 292 -19.09 -20.07 0.79
N LEU A 293 -17.99 -20.71 1.19
CA LEU A 293 -17.13 -20.27 2.29
C LEU A 293 -15.72 -19.88 1.83
N ALA A 294 -15.52 -19.52 0.57
CA ALA A 294 -14.21 -19.23 0.02
C ALA A 294 -13.57 -17.97 0.61
N VAL A 295 -14.36 -16.91 0.77
CA VAL A 295 -13.87 -15.56 1.14
C VAL A 295 -14.76 -14.93 2.19
N LYS A 296 -14.16 -14.25 3.14
CA LYS A 296 -14.81 -13.42 4.16
C LYS A 296 -14.70 -11.95 3.78
N ALA A 297 -15.82 -11.23 3.79
CA ALA A 297 -15.88 -9.80 3.54
C ALA A 297 -16.53 -9.09 4.71
N CYS A 298 -15.82 -8.15 5.32
CA CYS A 298 -16.38 -7.28 6.35
C CYS A 298 -16.74 -5.94 5.73
N LYS A 299 -18.02 -5.56 5.82
CA LYS A 299 -18.58 -4.31 5.36
C LYS A 299 -18.72 -3.36 6.56
N VAL A 300 -17.96 -2.26 6.58
CA VAL A 300 -17.94 -1.31 7.70
C VAL A 300 -18.52 0.04 7.25
N PRO A 301 -19.56 0.58 7.93
CA PRO A 301 -20.15 1.85 7.56
C PRO A 301 -19.18 3.02 7.80
N GLY A 302 -19.16 3.98 6.89
CA GLY A 302 -18.44 5.24 7.04
C GLY A 302 -19.29 6.30 7.73
N THR A 303 -18.80 6.91 8.80
CA THR A 303 -19.51 7.98 9.52
C THR A 303 -18.68 9.25 9.56
N GLN A 304 -19.33 10.38 9.80
CA GLN A 304 -18.65 11.68 9.93
C GLN A 304 -17.58 11.72 11.04
N THR A 305 -17.67 10.83 12.02
CA THR A 305 -16.74 10.78 13.16
C THR A 305 -15.74 9.62 13.07
N GLY A 306 -15.82 8.76 12.06
CA GLY A 306 -14.99 7.57 11.97
C GLY A 306 -15.17 6.59 13.13
N MET A 307 -16.39 6.52 13.71
CA MET A 307 -16.65 5.73 14.93
C MET A 307 -16.64 4.22 14.69
N TYR A 308 -16.90 3.79 13.47
CA TYR A 308 -16.85 2.39 13.11
C TYR A 308 -15.46 2.02 12.60
N THR A 309 -15.00 0.83 13.02
CA THR A 309 -13.59 0.47 12.85
C THR A 309 -13.41 -0.98 12.41
N PHE A 310 -12.24 -1.23 11.83
CA PHE A 310 -11.74 -2.57 11.56
C PHE A 310 -10.28 -2.67 12.03
N ASP A 311 -9.91 -3.76 12.69
CA ASP A 311 -8.55 -3.99 13.15
C ASP A 311 -7.71 -4.67 12.04
N MET A 312 -6.77 -3.92 11.46
CA MET A 312 -5.88 -4.42 10.42
C MET A 312 -4.82 -5.39 10.96
N ASN A 313 -4.59 -5.42 12.27
CA ASN A 313 -3.60 -6.30 12.88
C ASN A 313 -4.10 -7.75 12.95
N ASP A 314 -5.37 -7.95 13.34
CA ASP A 314 -5.96 -9.29 13.43
C ASP A 314 -6.86 -9.65 12.25
N ARG A 315 -7.28 -8.65 11.46
CA ARG A 315 -8.12 -8.78 10.26
C ARG A 315 -9.46 -9.47 10.51
N LYS A 316 -10.00 -9.34 11.70
CA LYS A 316 -11.29 -9.95 12.09
C LYS A 316 -12.09 -9.13 13.10
N THR A 317 -11.43 -8.35 13.96
CA THR A 317 -12.13 -7.51 14.94
C THR A 317 -12.67 -6.26 14.26
N THR A 318 -13.95 -5.99 14.49
CA THR A 318 -14.62 -4.80 13.96
C THR A 318 -15.58 -4.23 14.96
N ASN A 319 -15.75 -2.91 14.96
CA ASN A 319 -16.85 -2.21 15.62
C ASN A 319 -17.82 -1.70 14.53
N GLY A 320 -19.06 -2.18 14.55
CA GLY A 320 -20.10 -1.78 13.60
C GLY A 320 -20.04 -2.46 12.22
N GLY A 321 -19.05 -3.32 11.97
CA GLY A 321 -18.94 -4.06 10.72
C GLY A 321 -19.91 -5.25 10.62
N LEU A 322 -20.33 -5.55 9.40
CA LEU A 322 -21.16 -6.70 9.06
C LEU A 322 -20.37 -7.66 8.17
N TRP A 323 -20.41 -8.93 8.50
CA TRP A 323 -19.70 -9.95 7.75
C TRP A 323 -20.57 -10.61 6.69
N GLU A 324 -19.98 -10.86 5.53
CA GLU A 324 -20.53 -11.62 4.43
C GLU A 324 -19.57 -12.75 4.06
N ASP A 325 -20.13 -13.86 3.57
CA ASP A 325 -19.41 -14.92 2.89
C ASP A 325 -19.54 -14.69 1.38
N TRP A 326 -18.38 -14.62 0.69
CA TRP A 326 -18.34 -14.48 -0.75
C TRP A 326 -17.74 -15.70 -1.41
N SER A 327 -18.29 -16.04 -2.58
CA SER A 327 -17.76 -17.08 -3.44
C SER A 327 -17.94 -16.73 -4.91
N ALA A 328 -17.22 -17.42 -5.78
CA ALA A 328 -17.40 -17.36 -7.23
C ALA A 328 -17.73 -18.76 -7.74
N VAL A 329 -18.83 -18.88 -8.46
CA VAL A 329 -19.25 -20.14 -9.08
C VAL A 329 -19.36 -19.95 -10.59
N ALA A 330 -18.47 -20.57 -11.35
CA ALA A 330 -18.42 -20.48 -12.80
C ALA A 330 -18.53 -19.02 -13.32
N GLY A 331 -17.76 -18.10 -12.72
CA GLY A 331 -17.73 -16.69 -13.12
C GLY A 331 -18.86 -15.83 -12.56
N THR A 332 -19.66 -16.35 -11.64
CA THR A 332 -20.75 -15.60 -10.99
C THR A 332 -20.40 -15.38 -9.52
N LEU A 333 -20.42 -14.11 -9.06
CA LEU A 333 -20.29 -13.77 -7.65
C LEU A 333 -21.55 -14.21 -6.89
N VAL A 334 -21.35 -14.91 -5.79
CA VAL A 334 -22.40 -15.30 -4.84
C VAL A 334 -22.03 -14.72 -3.48
N THR A 335 -22.98 -14.06 -2.82
CA THR A 335 -22.80 -13.48 -1.49
C THR A 335 -23.88 -13.95 -0.54
N ALA A 336 -23.53 -14.17 0.70
CA ALA A 336 -24.45 -14.56 1.77
C ALA A 336 -24.08 -13.84 3.07
N SER A 337 -25.03 -13.72 4.00
CA SER A 337 -24.69 -13.25 5.36
C SER A 337 -23.72 -14.21 6.01
N GLY A 338 -22.68 -13.67 6.62
CA GLY A 338 -21.60 -14.43 7.23
C GLY A 338 -21.32 -14.03 8.67
N THR A 339 -20.25 -14.58 9.21
CA THR A 339 -19.68 -14.23 10.53
C THR A 339 -18.19 -13.97 10.39
N ALA A 340 -17.61 -13.27 11.37
CA ALA A 340 -16.16 -13.11 11.41
C ALA A 340 -15.48 -14.50 11.32
N PRO A 341 -14.34 -14.59 10.60
CA PRO A 341 -13.58 -15.83 10.56
C PRO A 341 -12.99 -16.12 11.95
N ALA A 342 -13.02 -17.39 12.37
CA ALA A 342 -12.44 -17.79 13.64
C ALA A 342 -10.90 -17.81 13.57
N CYS A 343 -10.36 -18.12 12.38
CA CYS A 343 -8.92 -18.27 12.14
C CYS A 343 -8.22 -19.09 13.22
N ASN A 344 -8.91 -20.13 13.67
CA ASN A 344 -8.35 -21.10 14.61
C ASN A 344 -7.32 -21.98 13.90
N VAL A 345 -6.31 -21.38 13.31
CA VAL A 345 -5.06 -22.08 13.07
C VAL A 345 -4.55 -22.44 14.46
N GLY A 346 -4.59 -23.71 14.79
CA GLY A 346 -4.17 -24.27 16.09
C GLY A 346 -2.67 -24.16 16.37
N LEU A 347 -2.13 -23.01 16.07
CA LEU A 347 -0.93 -22.44 16.67
C LEU A 347 -1.47 -21.32 17.56
N ALA A 348 -1.58 -21.60 18.87
CA ALA A 348 -1.47 -20.52 19.84
C ALA A 348 -0.37 -19.60 19.29
N GLU A 349 -0.69 -18.31 19.12
CA GLU A 349 0.32 -17.29 18.82
C GLU A 349 1.37 -17.48 19.92
N ALA A 350 2.38 -18.29 19.63
CA ALA A 350 3.53 -18.40 20.50
C ALA A 350 4.04 -16.97 20.54
N ALA A 351 3.95 -16.36 21.72
CA ALA A 351 4.43 -15.01 21.98
C ALA A 351 5.68 -14.85 21.14
N ARG A 352 5.65 -13.86 20.19
CA ARG A 352 6.79 -13.69 19.26
C ARG A 352 8.02 -13.69 20.13
N PRO A 353 8.89 -14.69 20.00
CA PRO A 353 10.04 -14.73 20.88
C PRO A 353 10.79 -13.41 20.67
N ASP A 354 11.27 -12.78 21.73
CA ASP A 354 12.09 -11.55 21.67
C ASP A 354 13.43 -11.80 20.94
N TRP A 355 13.37 -12.61 19.90
CA TRP A 355 14.52 -12.96 19.09
C TRP A 355 14.89 -11.79 18.20
N ARG A 356 16.14 -11.41 18.23
CA ARG A 356 16.66 -10.34 17.39
C ARG A 356 17.72 -10.90 16.45
N CYS A 357 17.68 -10.46 15.21
CA CYS A 357 18.68 -10.74 14.20
C CYS A 357 19.46 -9.44 13.91
N ILE A 358 20.69 -9.36 14.34
CA ILE A 358 21.52 -8.16 14.25
C ILE A 358 22.64 -8.44 13.25
N PRO A 359 22.74 -7.71 12.13
CA PRO A 359 23.86 -7.83 11.21
C PRO A 359 25.19 -7.49 11.89
N THR A 360 26.24 -8.25 11.53
CA THR A 360 27.62 -8.02 11.96
C THR A 360 28.54 -7.95 10.74
N ALA A 361 29.79 -7.57 10.92
CA ALA A 361 30.76 -7.50 9.81
C ALA A 361 30.94 -8.85 9.09
N ASP A 362 30.84 -9.97 9.84
CA ASP A 362 31.14 -11.31 9.35
C ASP A 362 29.91 -12.25 9.29
N GLY A 363 28.70 -11.73 9.48
CA GLY A 363 27.49 -12.56 9.50
C GLY A 363 26.34 -11.90 10.26
N ILE A 364 25.69 -12.65 11.16
CA ILE A 364 24.65 -12.13 12.04
C ILE A 364 24.81 -12.62 13.47
N ARG A 365 24.33 -11.80 14.41
CA ARG A 365 24.10 -12.18 15.80
C ARG A 365 22.60 -12.38 16.01
N LEU A 366 22.26 -13.55 16.51
CA LEU A 366 20.91 -13.90 16.95
C LEU A 366 20.87 -13.87 18.48
N THR A 367 19.87 -13.22 19.07
CA THR A 367 19.72 -13.12 20.54
C THR A 367 18.30 -13.48 20.97
N GLY A 368 18.13 -13.80 22.25
CA GLY A 368 16.85 -14.12 22.87
C GLY A 368 16.43 -15.58 22.73
N MET A 369 17.26 -16.46 22.17
CA MET A 369 16.97 -17.88 21.97
C MET A 369 17.76 -18.77 22.94
N THR A 370 17.26 -20.00 23.16
CA THR A 370 17.97 -20.98 23.98
C THR A 370 19.17 -21.59 23.25
N ALA A 371 20.07 -22.23 23.99
CA ALA A 371 21.20 -22.94 23.38
C ALA A 371 20.77 -24.14 22.52
N ALA A 372 19.53 -24.63 22.70
CA ALA A 372 18.95 -25.74 21.95
C ALA A 372 18.30 -25.30 20.61
N ALA A 373 18.17 -24.00 20.33
CA ALA A 373 17.55 -23.52 19.14
C ALA A 373 18.19 -24.08 17.86
N ARG A 374 17.38 -24.56 16.92
CA ARG A 374 17.83 -24.98 15.59
C ARG A 374 17.89 -23.78 14.70
N ILE A 375 19.02 -23.56 14.05
CA ILE A 375 19.26 -22.44 13.12
C ILE A 375 19.64 -23.03 11.76
N GLU A 376 18.96 -22.58 10.72
CA GLU A 376 19.23 -22.95 9.33
C GLU A 376 19.36 -21.71 8.47
N LEU A 377 20.35 -21.67 7.58
CA LEU A 377 20.41 -20.70 6.49
C LEU A 377 19.82 -21.30 5.22
N VAL A 378 18.99 -20.53 4.52
CA VAL A 378 18.33 -20.99 3.30
C VAL A 378 18.53 -19.90 2.22
N ASN A 379 18.95 -20.28 1.03
CA ASN A 379 19.06 -19.34 -0.11
C ASN A 379 17.69 -19.01 -0.71
N ALA A 380 17.69 -18.10 -1.70
CA ALA A 380 16.46 -17.68 -2.39
C ALA A 380 15.73 -18.83 -3.13
N SER A 381 16.42 -19.93 -3.44
CA SER A 381 15.81 -21.12 -4.05
C SER A 381 15.33 -22.18 -3.03
N GLY A 382 15.37 -21.86 -1.73
CA GLY A 382 14.89 -22.74 -0.67
C GLY A 382 15.89 -23.85 -0.22
N GLN A 383 17.13 -23.82 -0.70
CA GLN A 383 18.15 -24.79 -0.33
C GLN A 383 18.88 -24.38 0.94
N VAL A 384 19.09 -25.32 1.86
CA VAL A 384 19.89 -25.10 3.07
C VAL A 384 21.35 -24.87 2.69
N MET A 385 21.91 -23.79 3.21
CA MET A 385 23.29 -23.37 2.96
C MET A 385 24.21 -23.75 4.11
N PRO A 386 25.49 -24.06 3.82
CA PRO A 386 26.46 -24.28 4.89
C PRO A 386 26.74 -22.97 5.64
N CYS A 387 26.76 -23.05 6.96
CA CYS A 387 27.11 -21.94 7.84
C CYS A 387 27.84 -22.43 9.08
N THR A 388 28.62 -21.55 9.69
CA THR A 388 29.22 -21.81 11.01
C THR A 388 28.37 -21.14 12.08
N ILE A 389 27.96 -21.91 13.09
CA ILE A 389 27.14 -21.41 14.20
C ILE A 389 27.96 -21.51 15.49
N MET A 390 28.27 -20.35 16.07
CA MET A 390 28.90 -20.25 17.37
C MET A 390 27.85 -19.85 18.41
N ARG A 391 27.61 -20.73 19.38
CA ARG A 391 26.64 -20.48 20.46
C ARG A 391 27.20 -19.51 21.49
N THR A 392 26.32 -18.60 21.95
CA THR A 392 26.59 -17.67 23.05
C THR A 392 25.61 -17.89 24.19
N SER A 393 25.80 -17.25 25.33
CA SER A 393 24.91 -17.38 26.47
C SER A 393 23.47 -16.94 26.24
N ASP A 394 23.25 -16.06 25.26
CA ASP A 394 21.97 -15.41 24.92
C ASP A 394 21.51 -15.66 23.47
N GLY A 395 22.22 -16.58 22.74
CA GLY A 395 21.88 -16.84 21.35
C GLY A 395 22.97 -17.50 20.52
N ALA A 396 23.26 -16.95 19.34
CA ALA A 396 24.28 -17.48 18.44
C ALA A 396 24.87 -16.39 17.50
N LEU A 397 26.14 -16.59 17.11
CA LEU A 397 26.74 -15.93 15.96
C LEU A 397 26.70 -16.89 14.77
N VAL A 398 26.17 -16.45 13.65
CA VAL A 398 26.03 -17.25 12.42
C VAL A 398 26.87 -16.60 11.33
N HIS A 399 27.82 -17.34 10.82
CA HIS A 399 28.76 -16.91 9.78
C HIS A 399 28.59 -17.75 8.51
N TRP A 400 28.67 -17.11 7.34
CA TRP A 400 28.65 -17.78 6.02
C TRP A 400 29.43 -16.95 4.98
N GLU A 401 29.91 -17.59 3.92
CA GLU A 401 30.83 -16.96 2.96
C GLU A 401 30.17 -16.39 1.69
N HIS A 402 28.88 -16.65 1.44
CA HIS A 402 28.22 -16.25 0.21
C HIS A 402 27.54 -14.87 0.32
N ASN A 403 27.68 -14.06 -0.71
CA ASN A 403 26.94 -12.79 -0.84
C ASN A 403 25.55 -13.03 -1.43
N GLY A 404 24.57 -12.22 -1.02
CA GLY A 404 23.21 -12.22 -1.52
C GLY A 404 22.15 -12.40 -0.43
N LEU A 405 20.91 -12.61 -0.87
CA LEU A 405 19.77 -12.78 0.02
C LEU A 405 19.79 -14.17 0.65
N VAL A 406 19.75 -14.22 1.97
CA VAL A 406 19.55 -15.46 2.75
C VAL A 406 18.40 -15.31 3.73
N LEU A 407 17.70 -16.40 3.98
CA LEU A 407 16.72 -16.53 5.05
C LEU A 407 17.36 -17.31 6.19
N VAL A 408 17.33 -16.74 7.38
CA VAL A 408 17.78 -17.39 8.61
C VAL A 408 16.55 -17.93 9.33
N ARG A 409 16.38 -19.23 9.34
CA ARG A 409 15.31 -19.89 10.07
C ARG A 409 15.78 -20.26 11.47
N VAL A 410 15.01 -19.91 12.47
CA VAL A 410 15.24 -20.25 13.88
C VAL A 410 14.05 -21.01 14.40
N MET A 411 14.28 -22.15 15.03
CA MET A 411 13.27 -22.96 15.70
C MET A 411 13.74 -23.25 17.13
N ASP A 412 12.96 -22.87 18.12
CA ASP A 412 13.29 -23.02 19.52
C ASP A 412 12.03 -23.21 20.37
N ALA A 413 12.01 -24.27 21.20
CA ALA A 413 10.95 -24.57 22.16
C ALA A 413 9.51 -24.53 21.58
N GLY A 414 9.34 -24.92 20.30
CA GLY A 414 8.04 -24.94 19.64
C GLY A 414 7.69 -23.64 18.91
N ALA A 415 8.51 -22.59 19.03
CA ALA A 415 8.40 -21.36 18.26
C ALA A 415 9.31 -21.42 17.01
N ALA A 416 8.92 -20.72 15.94
CA ALA A 416 9.71 -20.57 14.73
C ALA A 416 9.68 -19.12 14.21
N ALA A 417 10.80 -18.65 13.71
CA ALA A 417 10.90 -17.35 13.03
C ALA A 417 11.85 -17.44 11.84
N ALA A 418 11.67 -16.57 10.86
CA ALA A 418 12.59 -16.40 9.74
C ALA A 418 13.00 -14.93 9.62
N PHE A 419 14.30 -14.69 9.49
CA PHE A 419 14.86 -13.36 9.29
C PHE A 419 15.45 -13.26 7.89
N ARG A 420 15.12 -12.20 7.17
CA ARG A 420 15.69 -11.90 5.86
C ARG A 420 16.99 -11.11 6.06
N VAL A 421 18.08 -11.61 5.52
CA VAL A 421 19.39 -10.95 5.61
C VAL A 421 19.99 -10.83 4.22
N VAL A 422 20.51 -9.65 3.90
CA VAL A 422 21.26 -9.38 2.66
C VAL A 422 22.70 -9.07 3.06
N ARG A 423 23.66 -9.73 2.41
CA ARG A 423 25.09 -9.51 2.60
C ARG A 423 25.74 -9.01 1.31
#